data_0542492b39daea0d3e85735bb84460d3
#
_entry.id   0542492b39daea0d3e85735bb84460d3
#
_cell.length_a   1.000
_cell.length_b   1.000
_cell.length_c   1.000
_cell.angle_alpha   90.00
_cell.angle_beta   90.00
_cell.angle_gamma   90.00
#
_symmetry.space_group_name_H-M   'P 1'
#
loop_
_entity.id
_entity.type
_entity.pdbx_description
1 polymer ?
#
loop_
_entity_poly.entity_id
_entity_poly.type
_entity_poly.pdbx_seq_one_letter_code
_entity_poly.pdbx_strand_id
1 'polypeptide(L)'
;LQDRKYSELRPLKRLRRAVDRLLLRRAYERAVQENPALERLFVQERDQAVVQMNLSAKNYSLAAEPMSNIYGALYSTLATDDPSQRKSMRYIGSSIGRIFYLLDKAERFEMDKSSGRYNVFVVNDLRGQAAAVENARRQALAAANDLIRVYSMLDIKLNRGLLDNIMLLGLHHAVDPLEAGA
;
A
#
# COMPACT_ATOMS: atom_id res chain seq x y z
N LEU A 1 -21.21 28.21 1.62
CA LEU A 1 -21.50 27.58 2.93
C LEU A 1 -20.69 26.29 3.19
N GLN A 2 -20.29 25.54 2.15
CA GLN A 2 -19.44 24.34 2.28
C GLN A 2 -17.97 24.66 2.63
N ASP A 3 -17.41 25.75 2.10
CA ASP A 3 -16.01 26.13 2.34
C ASP A 3 -15.70 26.52 3.80
N ARG A 4 -16.67 27.08 4.54
CA ARG A 4 -16.49 27.42 5.95
C ARG A 4 -16.34 26.19 6.86
N LYS A 5 -17.10 25.11 6.62
CA LYS A 5 -16.98 23.85 7.39
C LYS A 5 -15.62 23.17 7.23
N TYR A 6 -14.98 23.27 6.06
CA TYR A 6 -13.66 22.70 5.83
C TYR A 6 -12.52 23.51 6.46
N SER A 7 -12.69 24.83 6.60
CA SER A 7 -11.68 25.70 7.23
C SER A 7 -11.59 25.52 8.75
N GLU A 8 -12.72 25.28 9.41
CA GLU A 8 -12.78 25.11 10.87
C GLU A 8 -12.18 23.77 11.36
N LEU A 9 -12.15 22.74 10.52
CA LEU A 9 -11.56 21.44 10.87
C LEU A 9 -10.02 21.38 10.74
N ARG A 10 -9.41 22.38 10.12
CA ARG A 10 -7.94 22.41 9.93
C ARG A 10 -7.15 22.50 11.22
N PRO A 11 -7.49 23.37 12.21
CA PRO A 11 -6.73 23.45 13.45
C PRO A 11 -6.89 22.19 14.31
N LEU A 12 -8.09 21.61 14.39
CA LEU A 12 -8.36 20.37 15.11
C LEU A 12 -7.60 19.18 14.52
N LYS A 13 -7.53 19.08 13.19
CA LYS A 13 -6.72 18.05 12.50
C LYS A 13 -5.23 18.23 12.77
N ARG A 14 -4.74 19.47 12.85
CA ARG A 14 -3.33 19.75 13.19
C ARG A 14 -3.03 19.38 14.65
N LEU A 15 -3.94 19.74 15.57
CA LEU A 15 -3.80 19.40 16.98
C LEU A 15 -3.79 17.88 17.19
N ARG A 16 -4.75 17.16 16.58
CA ARG A 16 -4.79 15.69 16.61
C ARG A 16 -3.48 15.07 16.09
N ARG A 17 -2.97 15.54 14.95
CA ARG A 17 -1.67 15.05 14.40
C ARG A 17 -0.49 15.35 15.32
N ALA A 18 -0.51 16.48 16.05
CA ALA A 18 0.52 16.81 17.03
C ALA A 18 0.46 15.88 18.24
N VAL A 19 -0.74 15.59 18.74
CA VAL A 19 -1.00 14.64 19.83
C VAL A 19 -0.59 13.22 19.39
N ASP A 20 -1.01 12.77 18.21
CA ASP A 20 -0.64 11.46 17.65
C ASP A 20 0.89 11.32 17.55
N ARG A 21 1.59 12.36 17.08
CA ARG A 21 3.06 12.36 17.03
C ARG A 21 3.69 12.27 18.42
N LEU A 22 3.15 12.97 19.40
CA LEU A 22 3.67 12.96 20.78
C LEU A 22 3.49 11.59 21.41
N LEU A 23 2.29 11.00 21.25
CA LEU A 23 1.96 9.69 21.80
C LEU A 23 2.79 8.56 21.14
N LEU A 24 2.99 8.64 19.84
CA LEU A 24 3.70 7.61 19.08
C LEU A 24 5.22 7.82 19.09
N ARG A 25 5.71 8.96 19.56
CA ARG A 25 7.13 9.32 19.49
C ARG A 25 8.03 8.27 20.12
N ARG A 26 7.73 7.83 21.34
CA ARG A 26 8.53 6.83 22.05
C ARG A 26 8.51 5.46 21.36
N ALA A 27 7.35 5.07 20.84
CA ALA A 27 7.21 3.83 20.07
C ALA A 27 7.99 3.91 18.76
N TYR A 28 7.94 5.03 18.07
CA TYR A 28 8.71 5.28 16.86
C TYR A 28 10.22 5.27 17.13
N GLU A 29 10.70 6.01 18.14
CA GLU A 29 12.12 6.05 18.52
C GLU A 29 12.65 4.65 18.84
N ARG A 30 11.87 3.83 19.55
CA ARG A 30 12.22 2.42 19.82
C ARG A 30 12.28 1.60 18.53
N ALA A 31 11.26 1.69 17.67
CA ALA A 31 11.23 0.96 16.40
C ALA A 31 12.42 1.32 15.49
N VAL A 32 12.80 2.59 15.44
CA VAL A 32 14.00 3.06 14.69
C VAL A 32 15.29 2.48 15.27
N GLN A 33 15.42 2.44 16.60
CA GLN A 33 16.59 1.85 17.25
C GLN A 33 16.71 0.34 17.00
N GLU A 34 15.57 -0.36 17.04
CA GLU A 34 15.54 -1.81 16.81
C GLU A 34 15.73 -2.17 15.32
N ASN A 35 15.31 -1.30 14.41
CA ASN A 35 15.29 -1.56 12.96
C ASN A 35 15.83 -0.39 12.12
N PRO A 36 17.09 0.03 12.31
CA PRO A 36 17.62 1.22 11.62
C PRO A 36 17.72 1.04 10.09
N ALA A 37 17.76 -0.21 9.62
CA ALA A 37 17.76 -0.50 8.17
C ALA A 37 16.40 -0.23 7.54
N LEU A 38 15.32 -0.55 8.24
CA LEU A 38 13.96 -0.24 7.79
C LEU A 38 13.73 1.27 7.74
N GLU A 39 14.18 2.02 8.75
CA GLU A 39 14.05 3.47 8.75
C GLU A 39 14.76 4.11 7.55
N ARG A 40 15.99 3.71 7.26
CA ARG A 40 16.71 4.18 6.07
C ARG A 40 15.96 3.87 4.78
N LEU A 41 15.37 2.69 4.66
CA LEU A 41 14.55 2.32 3.53
C LEU A 41 13.30 3.22 3.41
N PHE A 42 12.59 3.44 4.51
CA PHE A 42 11.41 4.33 4.51
C PHE A 42 11.75 5.74 4.02
N VAL A 43 12.87 6.29 4.47
CA VAL A 43 13.35 7.61 4.03
C VAL A 43 13.67 7.60 2.53
N GLN A 44 14.41 6.60 2.06
CA GLN A 44 14.76 6.43 0.65
C GLN A 44 13.53 6.31 -0.24
N GLU A 45 12.60 5.42 0.11
CA GLU A 45 11.39 5.19 -0.70
C GLU A 45 10.43 6.37 -0.69
N ARG A 46 10.37 7.13 0.42
CA ARG A 46 9.65 8.40 0.47
C ARG A 46 10.24 9.40 -0.52
N ASP A 47 11.56 9.54 -0.57
CA ASP A 47 12.23 10.48 -1.46
C ASP A 47 12.07 10.05 -2.93
N GLN A 48 12.11 8.75 -3.22
CA GLN A 48 11.77 8.21 -4.55
C GLN A 48 10.31 8.50 -4.94
N ALA A 49 9.38 8.35 -4.02
CA ALA A 49 7.98 8.69 -4.27
C ALA A 49 7.81 10.18 -4.65
N VAL A 50 8.54 11.09 -3.99
CA VAL A 50 8.53 12.52 -4.32
C VAL A 50 9.07 12.76 -5.73
N VAL A 51 10.16 12.10 -6.12
CA VAL A 51 10.73 12.20 -7.48
C VAL A 51 9.69 11.74 -8.51
N GLN A 52 9.04 10.61 -8.30
CA GLN A 52 8.04 10.08 -9.23
C GLN A 52 6.80 10.98 -9.32
N MET A 53 6.37 11.56 -8.21
CA MET A 53 5.30 12.56 -8.18
C MET A 53 5.67 13.80 -9.00
N ASN A 54 6.89 14.31 -8.86
CA ASN A 54 7.36 15.49 -9.60
C ASN A 54 7.48 15.20 -11.10
N LEU A 55 7.84 13.99 -11.48
CA LEU A 55 7.89 13.55 -12.87
C LEU A 55 6.50 13.20 -13.45
N SER A 56 5.45 13.26 -12.65
CA SER A 56 4.09 12.83 -13.03
C SER A 56 4.09 11.45 -13.69
N ALA A 57 4.75 10.49 -13.06
CA ALA A 57 4.95 9.14 -13.59
C ALA A 57 3.62 8.49 -13.99
N LYS A 58 3.51 8.08 -15.26
CA LYS A 58 2.31 7.41 -15.80
C LYS A 58 2.35 5.89 -15.64
N ASN A 59 3.53 5.33 -15.37
CA ASN A 59 3.68 3.89 -15.20
C ASN A 59 3.19 3.46 -13.81
N TYR A 60 2.17 2.62 -13.77
CA TYR A 60 1.58 2.13 -12.53
C TYR A 60 2.55 1.35 -11.64
N SER A 61 3.45 0.57 -12.23
CA SER A 61 4.45 -0.19 -11.48
C SER A 61 5.46 0.73 -10.82
N LEU A 62 6.00 1.71 -11.54
CA LEU A 62 6.91 2.71 -10.99
C LEU A 62 6.24 3.54 -9.90
N ALA A 63 4.99 3.95 -10.12
CA ALA A 63 4.24 4.72 -9.13
C ALA A 63 3.99 3.95 -7.83
N ALA A 64 3.81 2.63 -7.90
CA ALA A 64 3.60 1.75 -6.75
C ALA A 64 4.92 1.23 -6.11
N GLU A 65 6.06 1.40 -6.78
CA GLU A 65 7.34 0.82 -6.38
C GLU A 65 7.77 1.19 -4.94
N PRO A 66 7.66 2.46 -4.49
CA PRO A 66 8.05 2.80 -3.13
C PRO A 66 7.25 2.03 -2.06
N MET A 67 5.94 1.91 -2.26
CA MET A 67 5.09 1.15 -1.34
C MET A 67 5.41 -0.36 -1.41
N SER A 68 5.64 -0.88 -2.61
CA SER A 68 6.05 -2.28 -2.83
C SER A 68 7.37 -2.60 -2.12
N ASN A 69 8.36 -1.72 -2.19
CA ASN A 69 9.66 -1.91 -1.56
C ASN A 69 9.57 -1.89 -0.03
N ILE A 70 8.80 -0.96 0.53
CA ILE A 70 8.56 -0.86 1.97
C ILE A 70 7.92 -2.16 2.50
N TYR A 71 6.81 -2.58 1.89
CA TYR A 71 6.11 -3.80 2.31
C TYR A 71 6.95 -5.06 2.06
N GLY A 72 7.67 -5.12 0.95
CA GLY A 72 8.58 -6.23 0.65
C GLY A 72 9.69 -6.37 1.69
N ALA A 73 10.30 -5.28 2.11
CA ALA A 73 11.31 -5.28 3.16
C ALA A 73 10.70 -5.69 4.51
N LEU A 74 9.55 -5.12 4.88
CA LEU A 74 8.86 -5.44 6.13
C LEU A 74 8.53 -6.94 6.19
N TYR A 75 7.93 -7.51 5.15
CA TYR A 75 7.59 -8.94 5.12
C TYR A 75 8.84 -9.83 5.12
N SER A 76 9.93 -9.40 4.50
CA SER A 76 11.18 -10.17 4.49
C SER A 76 11.78 -10.36 5.89
N THR A 77 11.44 -9.49 6.86
CA THR A 77 11.89 -9.63 8.26
C THR A 77 11.12 -10.73 9.00
N LEU A 78 10.00 -11.19 8.49
CA LEU A 78 9.19 -12.27 9.06
C LEU A 78 9.71 -13.66 8.68
N ALA A 79 10.62 -13.72 7.71
CA ALA A 79 11.23 -14.99 7.29
C ALA A 79 12.31 -15.44 8.27
N THR A 80 12.50 -16.75 8.35
CA THR A 80 13.63 -17.38 9.04
C THR A 80 14.94 -17.10 8.28
N ASP A 81 16.04 -17.73 8.71
CA ASP A 81 17.34 -17.58 8.08
C ASP A 81 17.44 -18.21 6.66
N ASP A 82 16.40 -18.90 6.20
CA ASP A 82 16.34 -19.44 4.84
C ASP A 82 16.22 -18.31 3.79
N PRO A 83 17.22 -18.13 2.91
CA PRO A 83 17.22 -17.12 1.86
C PRO A 83 16.05 -17.26 0.88
N SER A 84 15.61 -18.49 0.59
CA SER A 84 14.49 -18.77 -0.33
C SER A 84 13.18 -18.29 0.28
N GLN A 85 12.94 -18.62 1.55
CA GLN A 85 11.76 -18.15 2.28
C GLN A 85 11.75 -16.63 2.41
N ARG A 86 12.89 -16.00 2.69
CA ARG A 86 13.02 -14.55 2.76
C ARG A 86 12.67 -13.89 1.42
N LYS A 87 13.11 -14.47 0.30
CA LYS A 87 12.79 -14.00 -1.05
C LYS A 87 11.28 -14.09 -1.35
N SER A 88 10.66 -15.20 -0.97
CA SER A 88 9.22 -15.42 -1.12
C SER A 88 8.42 -14.42 -0.27
N MET A 89 8.79 -14.23 0.99
CA MET A 89 8.13 -13.25 1.86
C MET A 89 8.28 -11.81 1.34
N ARG A 90 9.46 -11.47 0.82
CA ARG A 90 9.68 -10.17 0.17
C ARG A 90 8.75 -9.98 -1.03
N TYR A 91 8.59 -10.99 -1.87
CA TYR A 91 7.71 -10.93 -3.03
C TYR A 91 6.23 -10.75 -2.60
N ILE A 92 5.77 -11.52 -1.63
CA ILE A 92 4.41 -11.41 -1.06
C ILE A 92 4.17 -9.99 -0.54
N GLY A 93 5.08 -9.46 0.28
CA GLY A 93 4.98 -8.10 0.80
C GLY A 93 4.95 -7.05 -0.31
N SER A 94 5.83 -7.17 -1.31
CA SER A 94 5.85 -6.23 -2.45
C SER A 94 4.55 -6.23 -3.23
N SER A 95 3.95 -7.40 -3.44
CA SER A 95 2.65 -7.53 -4.13
C SER A 95 1.53 -6.89 -3.32
N ILE A 96 1.49 -7.10 -2.00
CA ILE A 96 0.54 -6.45 -1.08
C ILE A 96 0.69 -4.93 -1.12
N GLY A 97 1.92 -4.42 -1.05
CA GLY A 97 2.19 -2.97 -1.12
C GLY A 97 1.70 -2.36 -2.43
N ARG A 98 1.89 -3.06 -3.55
CA ARG A 98 1.37 -2.65 -4.86
C ARG A 98 -0.16 -2.61 -4.89
N ILE A 99 -0.82 -3.64 -4.39
CA ILE A 99 -2.27 -3.72 -4.32
C ILE A 99 -2.82 -2.55 -3.50
N PHE A 100 -2.29 -2.32 -2.31
CA PHE A 100 -2.72 -1.22 -1.44
C PHE A 100 -2.53 0.15 -2.10
N TYR A 101 -1.40 0.38 -2.78
CA TYR A 101 -1.16 1.63 -3.48
C TYR A 101 -2.23 1.89 -4.56
N LEU A 102 -2.50 0.89 -5.39
CA LEU A 102 -3.44 1.03 -6.50
C LEU A 102 -4.86 1.29 -6.00
N LEU A 103 -5.32 0.53 -5.01
CA LEU A 103 -6.66 0.69 -4.44
C LEU A 103 -6.81 2.06 -3.74
N ASP A 104 -5.84 2.48 -2.90
CA ASP A 104 -5.86 3.80 -2.24
C ASP A 104 -5.92 4.94 -3.26
N LYS A 105 -5.13 4.86 -4.34
CA LYS A 105 -5.13 5.89 -5.38
C LYS A 105 -6.42 5.94 -6.18
N ALA A 106 -7.06 4.81 -6.43
CA ALA A 106 -8.36 4.77 -7.09
C ALA A 106 -9.46 5.37 -6.19
N GLU A 107 -9.49 5.02 -4.91
CA GLU A 107 -10.45 5.60 -3.94
C GLU A 107 -10.29 7.12 -3.80
N ARG A 108 -9.06 7.62 -3.88
CA ARG A 108 -8.73 9.05 -3.73
C ARG A 108 -8.79 9.84 -5.03
N PHE A 109 -9.21 9.25 -6.14
CA PHE A 109 -9.15 9.85 -7.46
C PHE A 109 -9.71 11.28 -7.49
N GLU A 110 -10.98 11.48 -7.10
CA GLU A 110 -11.63 12.79 -7.15
C GLU A 110 -11.02 13.80 -6.15
N MET A 111 -10.64 13.34 -4.96
CA MET A 111 -10.00 14.17 -3.95
C MET A 111 -8.62 14.64 -4.40
N ASP A 112 -7.81 13.77 -4.98
CA ASP A 112 -6.47 14.10 -5.45
C ASP A 112 -6.55 15.01 -6.68
N LYS A 113 -7.47 14.72 -7.62
CA LYS A 113 -7.74 15.54 -8.80
C LYS A 113 -8.14 16.97 -8.41
N SER A 114 -9.10 17.12 -7.51
CA SER A 114 -9.60 18.43 -7.08
C SER A 114 -8.58 19.23 -6.28
N SER A 115 -7.66 18.57 -5.60
CA SER A 115 -6.60 19.20 -4.80
C SER A 115 -5.26 19.36 -5.54
N GLY A 116 -5.20 19.00 -6.80
CA GLY A 116 -3.97 19.04 -7.61
C GLY A 116 -2.86 18.11 -7.11
N ARG A 117 -3.20 17.06 -6.35
CA ARG A 117 -2.24 16.09 -5.87
C ARG A 117 -1.98 15.01 -6.91
N TYR A 118 -0.74 14.52 -6.93
CA TYR A 118 -0.37 13.41 -7.80
C TYR A 118 -1.21 12.17 -7.51
N ASN A 119 -1.78 11.65 -8.60
CA ASN A 119 -2.47 10.38 -8.61
C ASN A 119 -2.25 9.74 -9.99
N VAL A 120 -1.72 8.51 -10.01
CA VAL A 120 -1.33 7.83 -11.23
C VAL A 120 -2.52 7.63 -12.20
N PHE A 121 -3.74 7.51 -11.70
CA PHE A 121 -4.93 7.40 -12.52
C PHE A 121 -5.36 8.73 -13.12
N VAL A 122 -5.16 9.84 -12.41
CA VAL A 122 -5.43 11.20 -12.88
C VAL A 122 -4.47 11.58 -14.02
N VAL A 123 -3.16 11.32 -13.84
CA VAL A 123 -2.16 11.62 -14.88
C VAL A 123 -2.26 10.71 -16.11
N ASN A 124 -2.96 9.59 -15.99
CA ASN A 124 -3.31 8.70 -17.11
C ASN A 124 -4.67 9.07 -17.76
N ASP A 125 -5.23 10.22 -17.43
CA ASP A 125 -6.45 10.77 -18.03
C ASP A 125 -7.68 9.84 -17.94
N LEU A 126 -7.79 9.04 -16.87
CA LEU A 126 -8.96 8.18 -16.67
C LEU A 126 -10.23 9.02 -16.47
N ARG A 127 -11.32 8.57 -17.05
CA ARG A 127 -12.61 9.28 -17.06
C ARG A 127 -13.41 9.07 -15.76
N GLY A 128 -12.83 9.54 -14.63
CA GLY A 128 -13.49 9.52 -13.32
C GLY A 128 -13.13 8.33 -12.45
N GLN A 129 -13.62 8.36 -11.22
CA GLN A 129 -13.30 7.42 -10.18
C GLN A 129 -13.69 5.97 -10.53
N ALA A 130 -14.82 5.75 -11.17
CA ALA A 130 -15.26 4.42 -11.57
C ALA A 130 -14.25 3.73 -12.51
N ALA A 131 -13.73 4.47 -13.50
CA ALA A 131 -12.69 3.96 -14.40
C ALA A 131 -11.36 3.71 -13.68
N ALA A 132 -11.03 4.55 -12.69
CA ALA A 132 -9.83 4.35 -11.86
C ALA A 132 -9.95 3.10 -10.98
N VAL A 133 -11.10 2.89 -10.35
CA VAL A 133 -11.39 1.70 -9.53
C VAL A 133 -11.32 0.42 -10.39
N GLU A 134 -11.95 0.41 -11.55
CA GLU A 134 -11.92 -0.75 -12.44
C GLU A 134 -10.51 -1.07 -12.95
N ASN A 135 -9.71 -0.04 -13.26
CA ASN A 135 -8.32 -0.23 -13.66
C ASN A 135 -7.46 -0.75 -12.50
N ALA A 136 -7.60 -0.15 -11.31
CA ALA A 136 -6.90 -0.59 -10.10
C ALA A 136 -7.21 -2.05 -9.78
N ARG A 137 -8.48 -2.43 -9.85
CA ARG A 137 -8.98 -3.77 -9.59
C ARG A 137 -8.34 -4.80 -10.51
N ARG A 138 -8.33 -4.58 -11.83
CA ARG A 138 -7.68 -5.49 -12.78
C ARG A 138 -6.21 -5.70 -12.48
N GLN A 139 -5.48 -4.65 -12.17
CA GLN A 139 -4.06 -4.74 -11.84
C GLN A 139 -3.81 -5.38 -10.48
N ALA A 140 -4.66 -5.09 -9.49
CA ALA A 140 -4.59 -5.68 -8.17
C ALA A 140 -4.91 -7.18 -8.21
N LEU A 141 -5.90 -7.59 -9.02
CA LEU A 141 -6.24 -9.01 -9.21
C LEU A 141 -5.08 -9.79 -9.84
N ALA A 142 -4.42 -9.22 -10.85
CA ALA A 142 -3.23 -9.85 -11.43
C ALA A 142 -2.11 -10.04 -10.39
N ALA A 143 -1.84 -9.00 -9.59
CA ALA A 143 -0.86 -9.07 -8.51
C ALA A 143 -1.25 -10.05 -7.40
N ALA A 144 -2.54 -10.15 -7.07
CA ALA A 144 -3.07 -11.11 -6.10
C ALA A 144 -2.90 -12.56 -6.58
N ASN A 145 -3.19 -12.85 -7.84
CA ASN A 145 -3.01 -14.18 -8.41
C ASN A 145 -1.53 -14.62 -8.39
N ASP A 146 -0.61 -13.72 -8.73
CA ASP A 146 0.82 -14.02 -8.66
C ASP A 146 1.29 -14.23 -7.22
N LEU A 147 0.80 -13.42 -6.29
CA LEU A 147 1.07 -13.56 -4.85
C LEU A 147 0.60 -14.92 -4.33
N ILE A 148 -0.63 -15.34 -4.68
CA ILE A 148 -1.21 -16.61 -4.26
C ILE A 148 -0.37 -17.79 -4.75
N ARG A 149 0.17 -17.74 -5.97
CA ARG A 149 1.08 -18.78 -6.47
C ARG A 149 2.33 -18.91 -5.58
N VAL A 150 2.96 -17.78 -5.23
CA VAL A 150 4.14 -17.81 -4.35
C VAL A 150 3.77 -18.26 -2.93
N TYR A 151 2.63 -17.78 -2.40
CA TYR A 151 2.11 -18.20 -1.10
C TYR A 151 1.88 -19.71 -1.03
N SER A 152 1.31 -20.30 -2.08
CA SER A 152 1.02 -21.74 -2.15
C SER A 152 2.27 -22.63 -2.12
N MET A 153 3.43 -22.07 -2.47
CA MET A 153 4.72 -22.78 -2.40
C MET A 153 5.37 -22.73 -1.00
N LEU A 154 4.82 -21.93 -0.07
CA LEU A 154 5.36 -21.82 1.27
C LEU A 154 4.98 -23.03 2.14
N ASP A 155 5.97 -23.58 2.85
CA ASP A 155 5.74 -24.61 3.88
C ASP A 155 5.38 -23.94 5.21
N ILE A 156 4.09 -23.63 5.35
CA ILE A 156 3.56 -22.95 6.54
C ILE A 156 3.18 -24.00 7.59
N LYS A 157 3.84 -23.97 8.72
CA LYS A 157 3.66 -24.93 9.83
C LYS A 157 2.57 -24.54 10.81
N LEU A 158 2.35 -23.25 11.03
CA LEU A 158 1.42 -22.74 12.04
C LEU A 158 0.32 -21.89 11.38
N ASN A 159 -0.90 -22.02 11.89
CA ASN A 159 -2.06 -21.22 11.49
C ASN A 159 -2.36 -21.23 9.98
N ARG A 160 -1.97 -22.29 9.27
CA ARG A 160 -2.13 -22.38 7.82
C ARG A 160 -3.57 -22.11 7.39
N GLY A 161 -4.58 -22.72 8.02
CA GLY A 161 -5.99 -22.52 7.67
C GLY A 161 -6.46 -21.07 7.82
N LEU A 162 -5.96 -20.34 8.84
CA LEU A 162 -6.26 -18.92 8.99
C LEU A 162 -5.61 -18.10 7.87
N LEU A 163 -4.35 -18.39 7.55
CA LEU A 163 -3.64 -17.71 6.48
C LEU A 163 -4.23 -18.03 5.11
N ASP A 164 -4.65 -19.28 4.87
CA ASP A 164 -5.36 -19.67 3.64
C ASP A 164 -6.65 -18.86 3.47
N ASN A 165 -7.45 -18.69 4.53
CA ASN A 165 -8.65 -17.87 4.48
C ASN A 165 -8.34 -16.41 4.13
N ILE A 166 -7.29 -15.84 4.69
CA ILE A 166 -6.88 -14.46 4.40
C ILE A 166 -6.35 -14.33 2.97
N MET A 167 -5.48 -15.22 2.55
CA MET A 167 -4.74 -15.12 1.30
C MET A 167 -5.55 -15.61 0.09
N LEU A 168 -6.32 -16.69 0.24
CA LEU A 168 -7.06 -17.28 -0.88
C LEU A 168 -8.46 -16.70 -1.04
N LEU A 169 -9.13 -16.38 0.08
CA LEU A 169 -10.49 -15.85 0.07
C LEU A 169 -10.53 -14.35 0.33
N GLY A 170 -9.90 -13.90 1.41
CA GLY A 170 -9.93 -12.49 1.83
C GLY A 170 -9.29 -11.55 0.83
N LEU A 171 -8.16 -11.93 0.25
CA LEU A 171 -7.46 -11.08 -0.73
C LEU A 171 -8.28 -10.95 -2.03
N HIS A 172 -8.86 -12.05 -2.54
CA HIS A 172 -9.75 -11.99 -3.68
C HIS A 172 -10.97 -11.13 -3.40
N HIS A 173 -11.62 -11.32 -2.28
CA HIS A 173 -12.79 -10.53 -1.88
C HIS A 173 -12.46 -9.03 -1.74
N ALA A 174 -11.28 -8.69 -1.23
CA ALA A 174 -10.84 -7.30 -1.10
C ALA A 174 -10.58 -6.63 -2.46
N VAL A 175 -10.11 -7.40 -3.44
CA VAL A 175 -9.81 -6.91 -4.79
C VAL A 175 -11.02 -7.01 -5.71
N ASP A 176 -11.84 -8.04 -5.58
CA ASP A 176 -13.03 -8.29 -6.39
C ASP A 176 -14.26 -8.66 -5.54
N PRO A 177 -14.92 -7.68 -4.91
CA PRO A 177 -16.08 -7.95 -4.07
C PRO A 177 -17.30 -8.47 -4.83
N LEU A 178 -17.34 -8.43 -6.18
CA LEU A 178 -18.46 -8.92 -6.97
C LEU A 178 -18.43 -10.44 -7.20
N GLU A 179 -17.27 -11.08 -7.18
CA GLU A 179 -17.16 -12.53 -7.30
C GLU A 179 -17.49 -13.29 -5.99
N ALA A 180 -17.48 -12.60 -4.86
CA ALA A 180 -17.71 -13.22 -3.54
C ALA A 180 -19.19 -13.48 -3.23
N GLY A 181 -20.11 -13.11 -4.11
CA GLY A 181 -21.57 -13.28 -3.97
C GLY A 181 -22.21 -14.26 -4.95
N ALA A 182 -21.40 -15.04 -5.70
CA ALA A 182 -21.91 -16.02 -6.67
C ALA A 182 -21.88 -17.44 -6.11
#